data_521a1c31ea02b9ed819be8b46f1e745c
#
_entry.id   521a1c31ea02b9ed819be8b46f1e745c
#
_cell.length_a   1.000
_cell.length_b   1.000
_cell.length_c   1.000
_cell.angle_alpha   90.00
_cell.angle_beta   90.00
_cell.angle_gamma   90.00
#
_symmetry.space_group_name_H-M   'P 1'
#
loop_
_entity.id
_entity.type
_entity.pdbx_description
1 polymer ?
#
loop_
_entity_poly.entity_id
_entity_poly.type
_entity_poly.pdbx_seq_one_letter_code
_entity_poly.pdbx_strand_id
1 'polypeptide(L)'
;MRTIMLNGYIDEEVWYGDEITPQELHEYLYGKNGENSDDVRIVLNSYGGNCNAATRMYDDVRNYPGTVHLIVSGTAASAASVLSLSANRVEMTPGSLFMIHDPSVMAWGNEQDLNDAIHLLQTCKEAILNIYERRSHRSRAELSDMMKKTTWMDARQALAEGFIDGIIDEVPSSNLFNSGQPHTVDRKDAEAKVQAWLDRARPQRPHSEKGVHDKVPNAPAEPENKQPENTGTPVIQLRKRLDLLMPKRR
;
A
#
# COMPACT_ATOMS: atom_id res chain seq x y z
N MET A 1 12.99 -25.55 -6.66
CA MET A 1 12.71 -24.14 -6.34
C MET A 1 11.21 -23.95 -6.39
N ARG A 2 10.58 -23.50 -5.30
CA ARG A 2 9.14 -23.17 -5.24
C ARG A 2 8.88 -21.87 -5.98
N THR A 3 7.67 -21.70 -6.52
CA THR A 3 7.26 -20.44 -7.14
C THR A 3 6.05 -19.89 -6.43
N ILE A 4 6.15 -18.67 -5.94
CA ILE A 4 5.07 -17.91 -5.28
C ILE A 4 4.60 -16.84 -6.26
N MET A 5 3.30 -16.78 -6.53
CA MET A 5 2.69 -15.75 -7.36
C MET A 5 2.09 -14.69 -6.45
N LEU A 6 2.58 -13.46 -6.56
CA LEU A 6 2.04 -12.30 -5.85
C LEU A 6 1.33 -11.40 -6.85
N ASN A 7 0.00 -11.47 -6.90
CA ASN A 7 -0.80 -10.72 -7.86
C ASN A 7 -1.94 -9.99 -7.13
N GLY A 8 -1.91 -8.66 -7.11
CA GLY A 8 -2.92 -7.86 -6.44
C GLY A 8 -2.38 -6.61 -5.76
N TYR A 9 -3.17 -6.00 -4.89
CA TYR A 9 -2.77 -4.85 -4.08
C TYR A 9 -2.07 -5.31 -2.77
N ILE A 10 -1.13 -4.53 -2.30
CA ILE A 10 -0.44 -4.79 -1.02
C ILE A 10 -1.22 -4.13 0.10
N ASP A 11 -1.68 -4.91 1.09
CA ASP A 11 -2.32 -4.37 2.29
C ASP A 11 -2.00 -5.22 3.55
N GLU A 12 -2.30 -4.70 4.72
CA GLU A 12 -2.15 -5.41 6.01
C GLU A 12 -3.18 -6.52 6.16
N GLU A 13 -4.37 -6.34 5.60
CA GLU A 13 -5.52 -7.24 5.72
C GLU A 13 -6.18 -7.47 4.35
N VAL A 14 -6.86 -8.61 4.21
CA VAL A 14 -7.67 -8.92 3.03
C VAL A 14 -9.03 -8.24 3.15
N TRP A 15 -9.37 -7.38 2.19
CA TRP A 15 -10.64 -6.63 2.13
C TRP A 15 -11.57 -7.16 1.04
N TYR A 16 -11.05 -7.35 -0.16
CA TYR A 16 -11.81 -7.74 -1.37
C TYR A 16 -11.40 -9.10 -1.93
N GLY A 17 -10.26 -9.66 -1.46
CA GLY A 17 -9.77 -10.98 -1.85
C GLY A 17 -8.72 -10.96 -2.95
N ASP A 18 -8.27 -9.78 -3.36
CA ASP A 18 -7.19 -9.57 -4.33
C ASP A 18 -5.97 -8.87 -3.70
N GLU A 19 -5.93 -8.79 -2.38
CA GLU A 19 -4.79 -8.24 -1.67
C GLU A 19 -3.71 -9.28 -1.42
N ILE A 20 -2.48 -8.80 -1.38
CA ILE A 20 -1.28 -9.51 -0.97
C ILE A 20 -0.93 -9.02 0.44
N THR A 21 -0.95 -9.91 1.43
CA THR A 21 -0.68 -9.54 2.81
C THR A 21 0.68 -10.03 3.31
N PRO A 22 1.28 -9.33 4.31
CA PRO A 22 2.51 -9.81 4.95
C PRO A 22 2.37 -11.20 5.54
N GLN A 23 1.22 -11.53 6.13
CA GLN A 23 0.99 -12.83 6.72
C GLN A 23 1.01 -13.94 5.66
N GLU A 24 0.33 -13.76 4.53
CA GLU A 24 0.33 -14.74 3.45
C GLU A 24 1.74 -14.94 2.87
N LEU A 25 2.47 -13.86 2.59
CA LEU A 25 3.83 -13.96 2.10
C LEU A 25 4.73 -14.70 3.10
N HIS A 26 4.61 -14.38 4.38
CA HIS A 26 5.36 -15.07 5.44
C HIS A 26 5.08 -16.58 5.44
N GLU A 27 3.81 -16.97 5.40
CA GLU A 27 3.43 -18.39 5.35
C GLU A 27 3.91 -19.08 4.06
N TYR A 28 3.89 -18.42 2.92
CA TYR A 28 4.44 -18.95 1.67
C TYR A 28 5.95 -19.10 1.69
N LEU A 29 6.67 -18.18 2.31
CA LEU A 29 8.13 -18.26 2.44
C LEU A 29 8.54 -19.32 3.47
N TYR A 30 8.13 -19.15 4.68
CA TYR A 30 8.65 -19.92 5.81
C TYR A 30 7.88 -21.21 6.10
N GLY A 31 6.68 -21.40 5.55
CA GLY A 31 5.76 -22.45 5.96
C GLY A 31 5.06 -22.13 7.28
N LYS A 32 4.04 -22.90 7.62
CA LYS A 32 3.23 -22.64 8.83
C LYS A 32 4.02 -22.75 10.15
N ASN A 33 5.11 -23.52 10.13
CA ASN A 33 5.93 -23.77 11.32
C ASN A 33 7.37 -23.25 11.16
N GLY A 34 7.65 -22.44 10.12
CA GLY A 34 8.99 -21.94 9.84
C GLY A 34 9.97 -22.99 9.29
N GLU A 35 9.45 -24.06 8.68
CA GLU A 35 10.25 -25.20 8.23
C GLU A 35 10.95 -25.00 6.90
N ASN A 36 10.52 -24.00 6.11
CA ASN A 36 11.03 -23.80 4.76
C ASN A 36 12.33 -22.97 4.75
N SER A 37 13.30 -23.43 3.96
CA SER A 37 14.57 -22.75 3.73
C SER A 37 15.12 -22.96 2.32
N ASP A 38 14.33 -23.57 1.43
CA ASP A 38 14.71 -23.85 0.04
C ASP A 38 14.64 -22.58 -0.82
N ASP A 39 15.37 -22.57 -1.93
CA ASP A 39 15.33 -21.46 -2.88
C ASP A 39 13.91 -21.23 -3.42
N VAL A 40 13.51 -19.96 -3.47
CA VAL A 40 12.16 -19.53 -3.87
C VAL A 40 12.22 -18.56 -5.04
N ARG A 41 11.27 -18.72 -5.96
CA ARG A 41 10.96 -17.72 -6.99
C ARG A 41 9.68 -17.00 -6.59
N ILE A 42 9.71 -15.67 -6.64
CA ILE A 42 8.51 -14.82 -6.51
C ILE A 42 8.22 -14.22 -7.87
N VAL A 43 7.00 -14.38 -8.37
CA VAL A 43 6.50 -13.70 -9.57
C VAL A 43 5.53 -12.63 -9.10
N LEU A 44 5.89 -11.36 -9.34
CA LEU A 44 5.19 -10.19 -8.82
C LEU A 44 4.45 -9.44 -9.93
N ASN A 45 3.18 -9.15 -9.67
CA ASN A 45 2.38 -8.20 -10.42
C ASN A 45 1.51 -7.39 -9.46
N SER A 46 1.90 -6.15 -9.18
CA SER A 46 1.19 -5.31 -8.21
C SER A 46 1.37 -3.81 -8.50
N TYR A 47 0.29 -3.06 -8.35
CA TYR A 47 0.33 -1.60 -8.36
C TYR A 47 0.79 -0.99 -7.03
N GLY A 48 1.11 -1.82 -6.04
CA GLY A 48 1.51 -1.38 -4.71
C GLY A 48 0.32 -1.31 -3.75
N GLY A 49 0.36 -0.39 -2.82
CA GLY A 49 -0.64 -0.23 -1.77
C GLY A 49 -0.02 0.28 -0.47
N ASN A 50 -0.26 -0.41 0.64
CA ASN A 50 0.17 -0.02 1.98
C ASN A 50 1.70 -0.11 2.14
N CYS A 51 2.34 1.01 2.47
CA CYS A 51 3.79 1.08 2.64
C CYS A 51 4.29 0.25 3.83
N ASN A 52 3.56 0.22 4.95
CA ASN A 52 3.98 -0.55 6.13
C ASN A 52 3.94 -2.05 5.84
N ALA A 53 2.86 -2.52 5.19
CA ALA A 53 2.76 -3.90 4.73
C ALA A 53 3.93 -4.27 3.81
N ALA A 54 4.24 -3.42 2.82
CA ALA A 54 5.35 -3.65 1.89
C ALA A 54 6.71 -3.68 2.60
N THR A 55 6.95 -2.81 3.57
CA THR A 55 8.21 -2.79 4.34
C THR A 55 8.36 -4.06 5.17
N ARG A 56 7.29 -4.52 5.82
CA ARG A 56 7.29 -5.78 6.55
C ARG A 56 7.57 -6.97 5.62
N MET A 57 6.92 -7.01 4.46
CA MET A 57 7.17 -8.03 3.44
C MET A 57 8.62 -7.98 2.90
N TYR A 58 9.16 -6.76 2.74
CA TYR A 58 10.58 -6.57 2.38
C TYR A 58 11.50 -7.22 3.41
N ASP A 59 11.26 -7.02 4.70
CA ASP A 59 12.07 -7.61 5.77
C ASP A 59 11.92 -9.13 5.82
N ASP A 60 10.72 -9.67 5.63
CA ASP A 60 10.48 -11.12 5.57
C ASP A 60 11.29 -11.77 4.43
N VAL A 61 11.28 -11.18 3.24
CA VAL A 61 12.05 -11.68 2.10
C VAL A 61 13.56 -11.54 2.35
N ARG A 62 14.01 -10.42 2.91
CA ARG A 62 15.43 -10.17 3.24
C ARG A 62 16.01 -11.12 4.28
N ASN A 63 15.20 -11.54 5.23
CA ASN A 63 15.59 -12.42 6.33
C ASN A 63 15.35 -13.91 6.01
N TYR A 64 14.77 -14.21 4.84
CA TYR A 64 14.54 -15.59 4.43
C TYR A 64 15.87 -16.33 4.24
N PRO A 65 16.05 -17.55 4.82
CA PRO A 65 17.32 -18.26 4.79
C PRO A 65 17.72 -18.83 3.41
N GLY A 66 16.74 -19.06 2.51
CA GLY A 66 16.99 -19.50 1.15
C GLY A 66 17.24 -18.33 0.19
N THR A 67 17.63 -18.63 -1.03
CA THR A 67 17.80 -17.63 -2.10
C THR A 67 16.43 -17.23 -2.67
N VAL A 68 16.15 -15.95 -2.74
CA VAL A 68 14.91 -15.42 -3.35
C VAL A 68 15.23 -14.78 -4.70
N HIS A 69 14.61 -15.32 -5.75
CA HIS A 69 14.64 -14.76 -7.10
C HIS A 69 13.26 -14.15 -7.41
N LEU A 70 13.21 -12.82 -7.55
CA LEU A 70 11.96 -12.12 -7.86
C LEU A 70 11.92 -11.74 -9.35
N ILE A 71 10.80 -12.07 -10.00
CA ILE A 71 10.53 -11.70 -11.39
C ILE A 71 9.29 -10.79 -11.40
N VAL A 72 9.44 -9.59 -11.92
CA VAL A 72 8.30 -8.72 -12.22
C VAL A 72 7.70 -9.18 -13.55
N SER A 73 6.44 -9.62 -13.51
CA SER A 73 5.67 -10.04 -14.68
C SER A 73 4.35 -9.27 -14.72
N GLY A 74 4.38 -8.12 -15.35
CA GLY A 74 3.32 -7.11 -15.36
C GLY A 74 3.80 -5.81 -14.75
N THR A 75 3.47 -5.51 -13.51
CA THR A 75 3.79 -4.23 -12.88
C THR A 75 4.40 -4.43 -11.49
N ALA A 76 5.43 -3.65 -11.17
CA ALA A 76 5.89 -3.43 -9.80
C ALA A 76 5.90 -1.91 -9.53
N ALA A 77 4.81 -1.38 -8.99
CA ALA A 77 4.65 0.05 -8.78
C ALA A 77 4.54 0.40 -7.30
N SER A 78 5.02 1.60 -6.92
CA SER A 78 4.84 2.13 -5.56
C SER A 78 5.39 1.16 -4.49
N ALA A 79 4.59 0.76 -3.51
CA ALA A 79 4.94 -0.21 -2.46
C ALA A 79 5.44 -1.55 -3.03
N ALA A 80 4.96 -1.99 -4.20
CA ALA A 80 5.45 -3.22 -4.85
C ALA A 80 6.87 -3.06 -5.41
N SER A 81 7.27 -1.87 -5.82
CA SER A 81 8.66 -1.61 -6.20
C SER A 81 9.61 -1.75 -5.00
N VAL A 82 9.18 -1.30 -3.82
CA VAL A 82 9.93 -1.48 -2.55
C VAL A 82 10.10 -2.97 -2.24
N LEU A 83 8.99 -3.73 -2.25
CA LEU A 83 9.02 -5.17 -2.02
C LEU A 83 9.94 -5.89 -3.00
N SER A 84 9.89 -5.54 -4.29
CA SER A 84 10.69 -6.23 -5.33
C SER A 84 12.19 -6.18 -5.05
N LEU A 85 12.68 -5.09 -4.44
CA LEU A 85 14.09 -4.89 -4.14
C LEU A 85 14.61 -5.67 -2.94
N SER A 86 13.77 -6.42 -2.25
CA SER A 86 14.15 -7.28 -1.13
C SER A 86 14.87 -8.56 -1.57
N ALA A 87 14.61 -9.06 -2.77
CA ALA A 87 15.12 -10.32 -3.27
C ALA A 87 16.64 -10.30 -3.54
N ASN A 88 17.26 -11.49 -3.53
CA ASN A 88 18.68 -11.63 -3.88
C ASN A 88 18.94 -11.30 -5.35
N ARG A 89 18.01 -11.65 -6.24
CA ARG A 89 18.00 -11.34 -7.66
C ARG A 89 16.63 -10.82 -8.08
N VAL A 90 16.61 -9.73 -8.84
CA VAL A 90 15.39 -9.10 -9.37
C VAL A 90 15.49 -9.03 -10.88
N GLU A 91 14.51 -9.60 -11.59
CA GLU A 91 14.41 -9.54 -13.04
C GLU A 91 13.04 -9.05 -13.47
N MET A 92 12.93 -8.58 -14.69
CA MET A 92 11.65 -8.15 -15.29
C MET A 92 11.43 -8.85 -16.62
N THR A 93 10.17 -9.17 -16.95
CA THR A 93 9.83 -9.52 -18.33
C THR A 93 9.86 -8.27 -19.22
N PRO A 94 10.10 -8.41 -20.55
CA PRO A 94 10.29 -7.24 -21.45
C PRO A 94 9.12 -6.27 -21.49
N GLY A 95 7.89 -6.77 -21.26
CA GLY A 95 6.66 -5.95 -21.23
C GLY A 95 6.29 -5.40 -19.86
N SER A 96 7.10 -5.66 -18.82
CA SER A 96 6.79 -5.21 -17.46
C SER A 96 7.12 -3.75 -17.22
N LEU A 97 6.45 -3.18 -16.24
CA LEU A 97 6.60 -1.79 -15.80
C LEU A 97 7.09 -1.73 -14.36
N PHE A 98 7.93 -0.76 -14.09
CA PHE A 98 8.41 -0.41 -12.76
C PHE A 98 8.09 1.04 -12.44
N MET A 99 7.64 1.36 -11.22
CA MET A 99 7.31 2.74 -10.88
C MET A 99 7.68 3.09 -9.45
N ILE A 100 8.29 4.26 -9.31
CA ILE A 100 8.58 4.88 -8.02
C ILE A 100 7.93 6.25 -7.91
N HIS A 101 7.37 6.55 -6.75
CA HIS A 101 6.77 7.85 -6.44
C HIS A 101 6.86 8.18 -4.95
N ASP A 102 6.57 9.44 -4.60
CA ASP A 102 6.46 9.86 -3.21
C ASP A 102 5.29 9.14 -2.51
N PRO A 103 5.44 8.75 -1.23
CA PRO A 103 4.34 8.19 -0.47
C PRO A 103 3.20 9.21 -0.36
N SER A 104 1.98 8.70 -0.30
CA SER A 104 0.78 9.52 -0.15
C SER A 104 -0.11 8.99 0.97
N VAL A 105 -0.85 9.87 1.62
CA VAL A 105 -1.81 9.54 2.65
C VAL A 105 -3.05 10.41 2.49
N MET A 106 -4.18 9.89 2.89
CA MET A 106 -5.38 10.69 3.10
C MET A 106 -5.45 11.04 4.59
N ALA A 107 -5.44 12.33 4.90
CA ALA A 107 -5.47 12.81 6.28
C ALA A 107 -6.58 13.86 6.46
N TRP A 108 -7.18 13.87 7.63
CA TRP A 108 -8.16 14.85 8.06
C TRP A 108 -8.02 15.08 9.56
N GLY A 109 -8.38 16.25 10.02
CA GLY A 109 -8.28 16.62 11.43
C GLY A 109 -7.97 18.11 11.61
N ASN A 110 -7.45 18.45 12.78
CA ASN A 110 -6.97 19.79 13.09
C ASN A 110 -5.54 20.01 12.53
N GLU A 111 -4.98 21.17 12.77
CA GLU A 111 -3.64 21.55 12.30
C GLU A 111 -2.55 20.55 12.75
N GLN A 112 -2.63 20.09 14.00
CA GLN A 112 -1.66 19.14 14.54
C GLN A 112 -1.76 17.79 13.82
N ASP A 113 -2.97 17.26 13.59
CA ASP A 113 -3.20 16.00 12.89
C ASP A 113 -2.63 16.04 11.46
N LEU A 114 -2.79 17.17 10.77
CA LEU A 114 -2.25 17.36 9.42
C LEU A 114 -0.72 17.47 9.41
N ASN A 115 -0.13 18.16 10.40
CA ASN A 115 1.32 18.23 10.56
C ASN A 115 1.92 16.86 10.87
N ASP A 116 1.28 16.06 11.71
CA ASP A 116 1.72 14.69 12.02
C ASP A 116 1.67 13.79 10.77
N ALA A 117 0.65 13.93 9.93
CA ALA A 117 0.56 13.22 8.65
C ALA A 117 1.70 13.63 7.68
N ILE A 118 2.06 14.93 7.63
CA ILE A 118 3.20 15.41 6.84
C ILE A 118 4.50 14.80 7.34
N HIS A 119 4.74 14.79 8.65
CA HIS A 119 5.93 14.18 9.25
C HIS A 119 6.01 12.69 8.97
N LEU A 120 4.89 11.96 9.05
CA LEU A 120 4.80 10.55 8.69
C LEU A 120 5.23 10.33 7.23
N LEU A 121 4.68 11.11 6.29
CA LEU A 121 5.04 11.03 4.86
C LEU A 121 6.52 11.26 4.63
N GLN A 122 7.11 12.27 5.29
CA GLN A 122 8.55 12.55 5.19
C GLN A 122 9.38 11.37 5.71
N THR A 123 9.00 10.80 6.86
CA THR A 123 9.70 9.65 7.45
C THR A 123 9.58 8.41 6.56
N CYS A 124 8.40 8.13 6.02
CA CYS A 124 8.20 7.04 5.05
C CYS A 124 9.04 7.24 3.79
N LYS A 125 9.10 8.47 3.26
CA LYS A 125 9.94 8.78 2.10
C LYS A 125 11.41 8.47 2.37
N GLU A 126 11.94 8.88 3.53
CA GLU A 126 13.32 8.61 3.90
C GLU A 126 13.60 7.11 4.03
N ALA A 127 12.67 6.35 4.61
CA ALA A 127 12.77 4.87 4.71
C ALA A 127 12.80 4.21 3.31
N ILE A 128 11.93 4.64 2.40
CA ILE A 128 11.88 4.14 1.02
C ILE A 128 13.16 4.50 0.27
N LEU A 129 13.67 5.73 0.42
CA LEU A 129 14.92 6.16 -0.19
C LEU A 129 16.11 5.31 0.28
N ASN A 130 16.16 4.88 1.55
CA ASN A 130 17.19 3.98 2.04
C ASN A 130 17.19 2.62 1.28
N ILE A 131 16.02 2.14 0.87
CA ILE A 131 15.88 0.90 0.10
C ILE A 131 16.32 1.10 -1.35
N TYR A 132 15.84 2.16 -2.00
CA TYR A 132 16.19 2.44 -3.39
C TYR A 132 17.69 2.72 -3.58
N GLU A 133 18.30 3.48 -2.68
CA GLU A 133 19.72 3.84 -2.71
C GLU A 133 20.64 2.61 -2.61
N ARG A 134 20.18 1.52 -1.96
CA ARG A 134 20.96 0.27 -1.86
C ARG A 134 21.04 -0.51 -3.16
N ARG A 135 20.15 -0.26 -4.11
CA ARG A 135 20.00 -1.05 -5.35
C ARG A 135 20.28 -0.23 -6.60
N SER A 136 19.81 1.02 -6.64
CA SER A 136 19.93 1.85 -7.83
C SER A 136 21.34 2.43 -8.01
N HIS A 137 21.64 2.87 -9.22
CA HIS A 137 22.88 3.59 -9.54
C HIS A 137 22.77 5.11 -9.32
N ARG A 138 21.67 5.57 -8.72
CA ARG A 138 21.35 6.98 -8.52
C ARG A 138 21.66 7.45 -7.12
N SER A 139 22.03 8.72 -7.00
CA SER A 139 22.15 9.38 -5.72
C SER A 139 20.78 9.58 -5.06
N ARG A 140 20.78 9.74 -3.73
CA ARG A 140 19.57 10.02 -2.95
C ARG A 140 18.77 11.23 -3.47
N ALA A 141 19.45 12.28 -3.92
CA ALA A 141 18.83 13.47 -4.47
C ALA A 141 18.11 13.16 -5.80
N GLU A 142 18.75 12.43 -6.70
CA GLU A 142 18.15 12.00 -7.96
C GLU A 142 16.95 11.08 -7.71
N LEU A 143 17.06 10.14 -6.78
CA LEU A 143 15.95 9.25 -6.39
C LEU A 143 14.77 10.02 -5.83
N SER A 144 15.04 11.01 -4.96
CA SER A 144 14.00 11.88 -4.43
C SER A 144 13.28 12.67 -5.54
N ASP A 145 14.02 13.15 -6.54
CA ASP A 145 13.45 13.85 -7.69
C ASP A 145 12.66 12.91 -8.60
N MET A 146 13.12 11.68 -8.81
CA MET A 146 12.39 10.65 -9.56
C MET A 146 11.07 10.29 -8.87
N MET A 147 11.08 10.11 -7.55
CA MET A 147 9.88 9.85 -6.75
C MET A 147 8.88 11.00 -6.86
N LYS A 148 9.34 12.23 -6.70
CA LYS A 148 8.52 13.44 -6.79
C LYS A 148 7.84 13.59 -8.16
N LYS A 149 8.49 13.13 -9.24
CA LYS A 149 7.96 13.17 -10.61
C LYS A 149 7.07 11.99 -10.95
N THR A 150 6.93 11.00 -10.09
CA THR A 150 6.28 9.73 -10.37
C THR A 150 6.90 9.07 -11.61
N THR A 151 8.05 8.45 -11.43
CA THR A 151 8.84 7.91 -12.53
C THR A 151 8.42 6.50 -12.88
N TRP A 152 7.91 6.32 -14.09
CA TRP A 152 7.65 5.03 -14.71
C TRP A 152 8.85 4.60 -15.55
N MET A 153 9.19 3.33 -15.50
CA MET A 153 10.31 2.71 -16.21
C MET A 153 9.85 1.43 -16.88
N ASP A 154 10.26 1.21 -18.12
CA ASP A 154 10.24 -0.11 -18.74
C ASP A 154 11.39 -0.97 -18.20
N ALA A 155 11.46 -2.24 -18.61
CA ALA A 155 12.49 -3.16 -18.12
C ALA A 155 13.92 -2.71 -18.44
N ARG A 156 14.15 -2.05 -19.59
CA ARG A 156 15.47 -1.56 -19.99
C ARG A 156 15.90 -0.35 -19.17
N GLN A 157 14.96 0.55 -18.92
CA GLN A 157 15.20 1.72 -18.06
C GLN A 157 15.46 1.29 -16.61
N ALA A 158 14.65 0.36 -16.07
CA ALA A 158 14.84 -0.15 -14.71
C ALA A 158 16.20 -0.85 -14.54
N LEU A 159 16.66 -1.57 -15.58
CA LEU A 159 18.00 -2.18 -15.61
C LEU A 159 19.10 -1.11 -15.64
N ALA A 160 18.97 -0.11 -16.52
CA ALA A 160 19.94 0.98 -16.64
C ALA A 160 20.06 1.82 -15.36
N GLU A 161 18.95 1.99 -14.65
CA GLU A 161 18.89 2.69 -13.35
C GLU A 161 19.37 1.83 -12.17
N GLY A 162 19.61 0.53 -12.37
CA GLY A 162 20.09 -0.41 -11.35
C GLY A 162 19.02 -0.96 -10.43
N PHE A 163 17.73 -0.76 -10.72
CA PHE A 163 16.65 -1.33 -9.91
C PHE A 163 16.50 -2.84 -10.09
N ILE A 164 16.91 -3.38 -11.23
CA ILE A 164 16.85 -4.81 -11.53
C ILE A 164 18.21 -5.35 -12.02
N ASP A 165 18.37 -6.65 -11.92
CA ASP A 165 19.62 -7.35 -12.29
C ASP A 165 19.60 -7.90 -13.72
N GLY A 166 18.43 -7.99 -14.36
CA GLY A 166 18.31 -8.52 -15.71
C GLY A 166 16.90 -8.48 -16.29
N ILE A 167 16.82 -8.84 -17.56
CA ILE A 167 15.55 -9.00 -18.30
C ILE A 167 15.46 -10.46 -18.71
N ILE A 168 14.31 -11.09 -18.47
CA ILE A 168 14.05 -12.50 -18.75
C ILE A 168 12.86 -12.65 -19.68
N ASP A 169 13.01 -13.39 -20.78
CA ASP A 169 11.98 -13.52 -21.80
C ASP A 169 10.82 -14.44 -21.37
N GLU A 170 11.08 -15.41 -20.50
CA GLU A 170 10.07 -16.37 -20.05
C GLU A 170 10.07 -16.51 -18.52
N VAL A 171 8.89 -16.51 -17.93
CA VAL A 171 8.69 -16.88 -16.53
C VAL A 171 8.65 -18.41 -16.45
N PRO A 172 9.64 -19.08 -15.85
CA PRO A 172 9.65 -20.54 -15.80
C PRO A 172 8.44 -21.07 -15.01
N SER A 173 7.60 -21.85 -15.66
CA SER A 173 6.42 -22.48 -15.07
C SER A 173 6.79 -23.74 -14.29
N SER A 174 6.95 -23.69 -13.00
CA SER A 174 7.08 -24.87 -12.14
C SER A 174 6.41 -24.63 -10.80
N ASN A 175 5.55 -25.56 -10.37
CA ASN A 175 4.89 -25.62 -9.06
C ASN A 175 4.37 -24.27 -8.57
N LEU A 176 3.30 -23.77 -9.21
CA LEU A 176 2.67 -22.49 -8.91
C LEU A 176 1.89 -22.58 -7.60
N PHE A 177 2.30 -21.87 -6.57
CA PHE A 177 1.44 -21.49 -5.45
C PHE A 177 0.86 -20.12 -5.77
N ASN A 178 -0.45 -20.04 -5.93
CA ASN A 178 -1.14 -18.80 -6.30
C ASN A 178 -1.59 -18.10 -5.00
N SER A 179 -0.97 -16.98 -4.65
CA SER A 179 -1.62 -16.00 -3.80
C SER A 179 -2.65 -15.28 -4.67
N GLY A 180 -3.87 -15.24 -4.27
CA GLY A 180 -4.94 -14.67 -5.07
C GLY A 180 -5.82 -15.72 -5.71
N GLN A 181 -6.06 -16.85 -5.02
CA GLN A 181 -7.37 -17.46 -5.12
C GLN A 181 -8.35 -16.36 -4.76
N PRO A 182 -9.35 -16.07 -5.61
CA PRO A 182 -10.38 -15.14 -5.20
C PRO A 182 -11.00 -15.68 -3.92
N HIS A 183 -10.59 -15.14 -2.79
CA HIS A 183 -11.36 -15.32 -1.58
C HIS A 183 -12.71 -14.72 -1.91
N THR A 184 -13.74 -15.56 -1.95
CA THR A 184 -15.11 -15.06 -2.05
C THR A 184 -15.39 -14.32 -0.75
N VAL A 185 -14.97 -13.06 -0.69
CA VAL A 185 -15.34 -12.18 0.42
C VAL A 185 -16.85 -12.00 0.30
N ASP A 186 -17.58 -12.48 1.28
CA ASP A 186 -19.01 -12.21 1.35
C ASP A 186 -19.19 -10.69 1.39
N ARG A 187 -20.05 -10.18 0.50
CA ARG A 187 -20.36 -8.75 0.43
C ARG A 187 -20.69 -8.16 1.80
N LYS A 188 -21.34 -8.92 2.68
CA LYS A 188 -21.67 -8.50 4.04
C LYS A 188 -20.43 -8.30 4.92
N ASP A 189 -19.42 -9.16 4.76
CA ASP A 189 -18.16 -9.06 5.49
C ASP A 189 -17.37 -7.84 5.02
N ALA A 190 -17.33 -7.57 3.70
CA ALA A 190 -16.70 -6.37 3.15
C ALA A 190 -17.42 -5.08 3.64
N GLU A 191 -18.76 -5.05 3.60
CA GLU A 191 -19.56 -3.94 4.09
C GLU A 191 -19.34 -3.72 5.60
N ALA A 192 -19.24 -4.79 6.40
CA ALA A 192 -18.96 -4.71 7.84
C ALA A 192 -17.56 -4.15 8.14
N LYS A 193 -16.54 -4.56 7.37
CA LYS A 193 -15.17 -4.04 7.50
C LYS A 193 -15.10 -2.56 7.15
N VAL A 194 -15.71 -2.14 6.05
CA VAL A 194 -15.81 -0.72 5.65
C VAL A 194 -16.52 0.09 6.74
N GLN A 195 -17.61 -0.42 7.30
CA GLN A 195 -18.31 0.26 8.38
C GLN A 195 -17.46 0.37 9.64
N ALA A 196 -16.75 -0.70 10.02
CA ALA A 196 -15.85 -0.70 11.18
C ALA A 196 -14.67 0.28 10.99
N TRP A 197 -14.17 0.43 9.74
CA TRP A 197 -13.14 1.42 9.40
C TRP A 197 -13.69 2.85 9.52
N LEU A 198 -14.88 3.11 8.98
CA LEU A 198 -15.56 4.41 9.08
C LEU A 198 -15.83 4.79 10.54
N ASP A 199 -16.20 3.83 11.39
CA ASP A 199 -16.47 4.06 12.81
C ASP A 199 -15.18 4.35 13.60
N ARG A 200 -14.06 3.72 13.26
CA ARG A 200 -12.73 4.04 13.81
C ARG A 200 -12.22 5.41 13.35
N ALA A 201 -12.53 5.79 12.13
CA ALA A 201 -12.15 7.07 11.53
C ALA A 201 -13.01 8.25 12.00
N ARG A 202 -14.12 8.00 12.70
CA ARG A 202 -14.92 9.08 13.32
C ARG A 202 -14.15 9.67 14.50
N PRO A 203 -13.94 11.01 14.55
CA PRO A 203 -13.41 11.65 15.75
C PRO A 203 -14.30 11.28 16.94
N GLN A 204 -13.71 10.66 17.95
CA GLN A 204 -14.44 10.44 19.21
C GLN A 204 -14.81 11.80 19.79
N ARG A 205 -16.09 12.10 19.90
CA ARG A 205 -16.52 13.28 20.65
C ARG A 205 -15.96 13.16 22.06
N PRO A 206 -15.28 14.17 22.60
CA PRO A 206 -14.85 14.13 23.99
C PRO A 206 -16.08 13.84 24.85
N HIS A 207 -15.94 12.86 25.74
CA HIS A 207 -16.96 12.57 26.72
C HIS A 207 -17.27 13.87 27.49
N SER A 208 -18.48 14.39 27.32
CA SER A 208 -18.98 15.47 28.17
C SER A 208 -19.04 14.92 29.59
N GLU A 209 -18.12 15.35 30.42
CA GLU A 209 -18.23 15.15 31.84
C GLU A 209 -19.57 15.77 32.31
N LYS A 210 -20.40 14.95 32.92
CA LYS A 210 -21.65 15.38 33.55
C LYS A 210 -21.31 16.23 34.76
N GLY A 211 -21.75 17.47 34.71
CA GLY A 211 -22.30 18.19 35.85
C GLY A 211 -21.32 18.83 36.81
N VAL A 212 -21.07 20.11 36.63
CA VAL A 212 -21.12 21.08 37.76
C VAL A 212 -21.91 22.28 37.28
N HIS A 213 -23.07 22.48 37.87
CA HIS A 213 -23.84 23.73 37.77
C HIS A 213 -23.15 24.80 38.59
N ASP A 214 -22.50 25.76 37.93
CA ASP A 214 -22.26 27.06 38.54
C ASP A 214 -22.83 28.16 37.63
N LYS A 215 -23.72 28.93 38.26
CA LYS A 215 -24.41 30.07 37.68
C LYS A 215 -23.41 31.19 37.40
N VAL A 216 -23.30 31.62 36.17
CA VAL A 216 -22.62 32.86 35.79
C VAL A 216 -23.67 33.86 35.27
N PRO A 217 -23.61 35.15 35.70
CA PRO A 217 -24.62 36.14 35.35
C PRO A 217 -24.49 36.66 33.92
N ASN A 218 -25.62 37.12 33.39
CA ASN A 218 -25.81 37.69 32.06
C ASN A 218 -24.74 38.71 31.63
N ALA A 219 -24.18 38.46 30.45
CA ALA A 219 -23.46 39.44 29.62
C ALA A 219 -24.24 39.65 28.28
N PRO A 220 -24.14 40.81 27.64
CA PRO A 220 -25.05 41.23 26.57
C PRO A 220 -24.78 40.53 25.24
N ALA A 221 -25.82 40.39 24.42
CA ALA A 221 -25.84 39.72 23.12
C ALA A 221 -24.86 40.36 22.12
N GLU A 222 -23.95 39.55 21.61
CA GLU A 222 -23.17 39.84 20.39
C GLU A 222 -23.91 39.41 19.09
N PRO A 223 -23.64 40.06 17.96
CA PRO A 223 -24.40 39.86 16.71
C PRO A 223 -24.10 38.51 16.06
N GLU A 224 -25.16 37.91 15.53
CA GLU A 224 -25.09 36.64 14.77
C GLU A 224 -24.08 36.70 13.63
N ASN A 225 -22.99 35.94 13.76
CA ASN A 225 -22.04 35.66 12.69
C ASN A 225 -22.54 34.43 11.92
N LYS A 226 -23.13 34.65 10.75
CA LYS A 226 -23.51 33.55 9.83
C LYS A 226 -22.23 32.84 9.34
N GLN A 227 -21.99 31.63 9.82
CA GLN A 227 -20.98 30.73 9.26
C GLN A 227 -21.32 30.37 7.82
N PRO A 228 -20.35 30.33 6.90
CA PRO A 228 -20.60 29.85 5.55
C PRO A 228 -20.96 28.36 5.58
N GLU A 229 -22.01 28.01 4.86
CA GLU A 229 -22.46 26.62 4.69
C GLU A 229 -21.35 25.78 4.09
N ASN A 230 -20.99 24.67 4.79
CA ASN A 230 -20.05 23.69 4.32
C ASN A 230 -20.66 22.91 3.15
N THR A 231 -20.31 23.28 1.92
CA THR A 231 -20.73 22.63 0.67
C THR A 231 -19.88 21.41 0.34
N GLY A 232 -19.61 20.55 1.31
CA GLY A 232 -19.04 19.24 1.06
C GLY A 232 -19.97 18.40 0.18
N THR A 233 -19.43 17.72 -0.82
CA THR A 233 -20.22 16.89 -1.75
C THR A 233 -21.08 15.90 -0.95
N PRO A 234 -22.41 15.94 -1.06
CA PRO A 234 -23.28 15.07 -0.25
C PRO A 234 -22.97 13.60 -0.53
N VAL A 235 -22.98 12.78 0.51
CA VAL A 235 -22.77 11.31 0.46
C VAL A 235 -23.69 10.63 -0.57
N ILE A 236 -24.87 11.22 -0.83
CA ILE A 236 -25.80 10.80 -1.91
C ILE A 236 -25.18 10.93 -3.31
N GLN A 237 -24.31 11.89 -3.58
CA GLN A 237 -23.66 12.02 -4.89
C GLN A 237 -22.53 10.99 -5.05
N LEU A 238 -21.85 10.62 -3.98
CA LEU A 238 -20.84 9.54 -3.98
C LEU A 238 -21.51 8.17 -4.23
N ARG A 239 -22.66 7.90 -3.62
CA ARG A 239 -23.46 6.68 -3.90
C ARG A 239 -23.92 6.62 -5.37
N LYS A 240 -24.41 7.71 -5.93
CA LYS A 240 -24.81 7.76 -7.37
C LYS A 240 -23.64 7.52 -8.31
N ARG A 241 -22.41 7.94 -7.97
CA ARG A 241 -21.21 7.62 -8.75
C ARG A 241 -20.79 6.16 -8.64
N LEU A 242 -20.95 5.55 -7.46
CA LEU A 242 -20.69 4.12 -7.27
C LEU A 242 -21.66 3.27 -8.11
N ASP A 243 -22.96 3.63 -8.13
CA ASP A 243 -23.98 2.92 -8.92
C ASP A 243 -23.76 3.02 -10.44
N LEU A 244 -23.04 4.04 -10.92
CA LEU A 244 -22.67 4.20 -12.33
C LEU A 244 -21.48 3.34 -12.75
N LEU A 245 -20.67 2.88 -11.79
CA LEU A 245 -19.50 2.04 -12.03
C LEU A 245 -19.80 0.53 -11.92
N MET A 246 -21.00 0.16 -11.47
CA MET A 246 -21.42 -1.23 -11.35
C MET A 246 -22.14 -1.68 -12.63
N PRO A 247 -21.68 -2.75 -13.32
CA PRO A 247 -22.39 -3.27 -14.47
C PRO A 247 -23.78 -3.80 -14.06
N LYS A 248 -24.83 -3.26 -14.67
CA LYS A 248 -26.20 -3.81 -14.52
C LYS A 248 -26.19 -5.24 -15.02
N ARG A 249 -26.33 -6.20 -14.11
CA ARG A 249 -26.61 -7.59 -14.49
C ARG A 249 -27.98 -7.65 -15.19
N ARG A 250 -27.97 -8.15 -16.41
CA ARG A 250 -29.15 -8.66 -17.09
C ARG A 250 -29.50 -10.04 -16.58
#